data_42148726c6557b8f2cfcdaa1b67274d0
#
_entry.id   42148726c6557b8f2cfcdaa1b67274d0
#
_cell.length_a   1.000
_cell.length_b   1.000
_cell.length_c   1.000
_cell.angle_alpha   90.00
_cell.angle_beta   90.00
_cell.angle_gamma   90.00
#
_symmetry.space_group_name_H-M   'P 1'
#
loop_
_entity.id
_entity.type
_entity.pdbx_description
1 polymer ?
#
loop_
_entity_poly.entity_id
_entity_poly.type
_entity_poly.pdbx_seq_one_letter_code
_entity_poly.pdbx_strand_id
1 'polypeptide(L)'
;MIQQQTILKVADNTGAKEIMCIRCLGGSYRKTSNIGDVIVASVKSATPGGVVKKGDVVKAVIVRSKKGLRRQDGSYIKFDENAAVIIKEDGTPKGTRIFGPVARELRDGDYMKILSLAPEVL
;
A
#
# COMPACT_ATOMS: atom_id res chain seq x y z
N MET A 1 2.66 11.76 5.08
CA MET A 1 3.35 11.01 4.02
C MET A 1 4.11 9.83 4.61
N ILE A 2 4.31 8.82 3.81
CA ILE A 2 5.01 7.61 4.25
C ILE A 2 6.51 7.81 4.08
N GLN A 3 7.25 7.52 5.13
CA GLN A 3 8.72 7.62 5.14
C GLN A 3 9.30 6.38 5.82
N GLN A 4 10.61 6.30 5.91
CA GLN A 4 11.26 5.21 6.63
C GLN A 4 10.72 5.12 8.05
N GLN A 5 10.51 3.89 8.51
CA GLN A 5 9.99 3.54 9.84
C GLN A 5 8.50 3.85 10.06
N THR A 6 7.78 4.33 9.05
CA THR A 6 6.33 4.48 9.15
C THR A 6 5.69 3.09 9.16
N ILE A 7 4.76 2.86 10.10
CA ILE A 7 4.01 1.62 10.18
C ILE A 7 2.69 1.80 9.45
N LEU A 8 2.37 0.88 8.54
CA LEU A 8 1.14 0.89 7.76
C LEU A 8 0.35 -0.38 8.04
N LYS A 9 -0.96 -0.26 7.93
CA LYS A 9 -1.83 -1.44 7.93
C LYS A 9 -1.80 -2.10 6.56
N VAL A 10 -2.03 -3.39 6.54
CA VAL A 10 -2.10 -4.15 5.28
C VAL A 10 -3.56 -4.36 4.93
N ALA A 11 -3.94 -3.96 3.72
CA ALA A 11 -5.33 -3.95 3.27
C ALA A 11 -5.69 -5.17 2.44
N ASP A 12 -4.95 -6.27 2.58
CA ASP A 12 -5.20 -7.49 1.81
C ASP A 12 -5.26 -8.72 2.71
N ASN A 13 -5.53 -9.88 2.09
CA ASN A 13 -5.70 -11.14 2.81
C ASN A 13 -4.46 -12.03 2.76
N THR A 14 -3.27 -11.46 2.61
CA THR A 14 -2.01 -12.23 2.62
C THR A 14 -1.64 -12.77 3.99
N GLY A 15 -2.31 -12.29 5.03
CA GLY A 15 -2.02 -12.67 6.41
C GLY A 15 -1.21 -11.62 7.16
N ALA A 16 -0.52 -10.74 6.48
CA ALA A 16 0.17 -9.63 7.12
C ALA A 16 -0.84 -8.62 7.67
N LYS A 17 -0.60 -8.13 8.87
CA LYS A 17 -1.47 -7.12 9.52
C LYS A 17 -0.84 -5.75 9.50
N GLU A 18 0.44 -5.66 9.80
CA GLU A 18 1.18 -4.41 9.83
C GLU A 18 2.54 -4.59 9.19
N ILE A 19 2.97 -3.57 8.44
CA ILE A 19 4.29 -3.51 7.83
C ILE A 19 4.94 -2.19 8.19
N MET A 20 6.28 -2.19 8.23
CA MET A 20 7.05 -0.97 8.47
C MET A 20 7.84 -0.62 7.22
N CYS A 21 7.70 0.61 6.75
CA CYS A 21 8.45 1.09 5.60
C CYS A 21 9.94 1.11 5.89
N ILE A 22 10.71 0.39 5.06
CA ILE A 22 12.17 0.40 5.13
C ILE A 22 12.72 1.45 4.17
N ARG A 23 12.14 1.52 2.96
CA ARG A 23 12.65 2.38 1.91
C ARG A 23 11.54 2.78 0.94
N CYS A 24 11.56 4.03 0.52
CA CYS A 24 10.69 4.51 -0.56
C CYS A 24 11.40 4.31 -1.90
N LEU A 25 10.73 3.65 -2.85
CA LEU A 25 11.26 3.42 -4.18
C LEU A 25 10.85 4.55 -5.11
N GLY A 26 11.59 4.74 -6.20
CA GLY A 26 11.25 5.71 -7.23
C GLY A 26 12.26 6.83 -7.43
N GLY A 27 13.46 6.72 -6.87
CA GLY A 27 14.53 7.70 -7.08
C GLY A 27 15.62 7.57 -6.03
N SER A 28 16.83 8.01 -6.38
CA SER A 28 18.02 7.83 -5.54
C SER A 28 17.92 8.50 -4.17
N TYR A 29 17.15 9.59 -4.07
CA TYR A 29 17.04 10.37 -2.83
C TYR A 29 15.59 10.52 -2.37
N ARG A 30 14.72 9.60 -2.78
CA ARG A 30 13.32 9.69 -2.40
C ARG A 30 13.16 9.39 -0.91
N LYS A 31 12.65 10.37 -0.17
CA LYS A 31 12.49 10.29 1.29
C LYS A 31 11.07 9.95 1.71
N THR A 32 10.08 10.27 0.89
CA THR A 32 8.68 10.09 1.23
C THR A 32 7.90 9.47 0.07
N SER A 33 6.81 8.79 0.41
CA SER A 33 5.91 8.17 -0.55
C SER A 33 4.46 8.53 -0.22
N ASN A 34 3.60 8.48 -1.22
CA ASN A 34 2.18 8.71 -1.07
C ASN A 34 1.41 7.65 -1.86
N ILE A 35 0.08 7.81 -1.99
CA ILE A 35 -0.79 6.86 -2.69
C ILE A 35 -0.25 6.58 -4.10
N GLY A 36 -0.17 5.28 -4.45
CA GLY A 36 0.34 4.84 -5.73
C GLY A 36 1.84 4.59 -5.78
N ASP A 37 2.57 4.98 -4.75
CA ASP A 37 4.01 4.74 -4.68
C ASP A 37 4.31 3.37 -4.10
N VAL A 38 5.42 2.78 -4.54
CA VAL A 38 5.88 1.47 -4.07
C VAL A 38 6.94 1.66 -2.99
N ILE A 39 6.83 0.89 -1.92
CA ILE A 39 7.81 0.88 -0.84
C ILE A 39 8.32 -0.54 -0.61
N VAL A 40 9.52 -0.64 -0.03
CA VAL A 40 10.03 -1.87 0.55
C VAL A 40 9.71 -1.82 2.04
N ALA A 41 9.15 -2.89 2.56
CA ALA A 41 8.70 -2.93 3.95
C ALA A 41 9.02 -4.27 4.59
N SER A 42 9.14 -4.27 5.92
CA SER A 42 9.23 -5.51 6.69
C SER A 42 7.91 -5.78 7.41
N VAL A 43 7.51 -7.05 7.43
CA VAL A 43 6.27 -7.46 8.08
C VAL A 43 6.48 -7.48 9.59
N LYS A 44 5.74 -6.66 10.32
CA LYS A 44 5.85 -6.55 11.78
C LYS A 44 4.85 -7.41 12.53
N SER A 45 3.70 -7.65 11.92
CA SER A 45 2.65 -8.48 12.50
C SER A 45 1.96 -9.25 11.40
N ALA A 46 1.77 -10.54 11.59
CA ALA A 46 1.12 -11.41 10.60
C ALA A 46 0.36 -12.52 11.30
N THR A 47 -0.71 -12.99 10.63
CA THR A 47 -1.47 -14.15 11.08
C THR A 47 -0.68 -15.43 10.79
N PRO A 48 -0.53 -16.35 11.74
CA PRO A 48 0.13 -17.62 11.50
C PRO A 48 -0.53 -18.38 10.34
N GLY A 49 0.30 -18.98 9.48
CA GLY A 49 -0.19 -19.76 8.35
C GLY A 49 -0.56 -18.94 7.11
N GLY A 50 -0.37 -17.62 7.12
CA GLY A 50 -0.61 -16.80 5.95
C GLY A 50 0.48 -16.92 4.89
N VAL A 51 0.25 -16.30 3.74
CA VAL A 51 1.20 -16.28 2.62
C VAL A 51 2.48 -15.55 3.01
N VAL A 52 2.35 -14.52 3.86
CA VAL A 52 3.46 -13.69 4.32
C VAL A 52 3.63 -13.89 5.82
N LYS A 53 4.87 -14.00 6.26
CA LYS A 53 5.21 -14.25 7.66
C LYS A 53 5.86 -13.03 8.29
N LYS A 54 5.79 -12.96 9.62
CA LYS A 54 6.48 -11.90 10.39
C LYS A 54 7.98 -11.95 10.10
N GLY A 55 8.54 -10.77 9.83
CA GLY A 55 9.95 -10.63 9.51
C GLY A 55 10.29 -10.65 8.03
N ASP A 56 9.34 -11.02 7.17
CA ASP A 56 9.56 -11.02 5.73
C ASP A 56 9.75 -9.59 5.22
N VAL A 57 10.59 -9.45 4.20
CA VAL A 57 10.77 -8.19 3.48
C VAL A 57 9.96 -8.28 2.19
N VAL A 58 9.06 -7.32 1.98
CA VAL A 58 8.12 -7.34 0.88
C VAL A 58 8.07 -5.97 0.19
N LYS A 59 7.58 -5.96 -1.06
CA LYS A 59 7.20 -4.74 -1.74
C LYS A 59 5.72 -4.50 -1.57
N ALA A 60 5.34 -3.25 -1.39
CA ALA A 60 3.95 -2.88 -1.22
C ALA A 60 3.67 -1.56 -1.92
N VAL A 61 2.43 -1.40 -2.39
CA VAL A 61 1.95 -0.15 -2.95
C VAL A 61 0.99 0.50 -1.96
N ILE A 62 1.15 1.81 -1.76
CA ILE A 62 0.32 2.56 -0.82
C ILE A 62 -1.04 2.80 -1.45
N VAL A 63 -2.12 2.36 -0.80
CA VAL A 63 -3.49 2.51 -1.30
C VAL A 63 -4.29 3.55 -0.52
N ARG A 64 -3.90 3.85 0.72
CA ARG A 64 -4.53 4.86 1.55
C ARG A 64 -3.46 5.66 2.30
N SER A 65 -3.72 6.95 2.51
CA SER A 65 -2.82 7.82 3.26
C SER A 65 -3.62 8.81 4.09
N LYS A 66 -3.21 9.04 5.32
CA LYS A 66 -3.81 10.06 6.19
C LYS A 66 -3.61 11.46 5.64
N LYS A 67 -2.47 11.72 5.03
CA LYS A 67 -2.21 13.03 4.42
C LYS A 67 -3.08 13.25 3.19
N GLY A 68 -3.35 12.20 2.42
CA GLY A 68 -4.19 12.25 1.26
C GLY A 68 -3.54 12.88 0.05
N LEU A 69 -4.35 13.14 -0.95
CA LEU A 69 -3.94 13.70 -2.24
C LEU A 69 -4.85 14.83 -2.63
N ARG A 70 -4.27 15.86 -3.26
CA ARG A 70 -5.04 16.89 -3.95
C ARG A 70 -5.22 16.46 -5.39
N ARG A 71 -6.46 16.45 -5.86
CA ARG A 71 -6.80 16.08 -7.23
C ARG A 71 -6.79 17.28 -8.15
N GLN A 72 -6.71 17.04 -9.45
CA GLN A 72 -6.64 18.10 -10.45
C GLN A 72 -7.88 18.97 -10.47
N ASP A 73 -9.04 18.43 -10.12
CA ASP A 73 -10.29 19.17 -10.06
C ASP A 73 -10.43 20.06 -8.82
N GLY A 74 -9.41 20.11 -7.98
CA GLY A 74 -9.42 20.88 -6.74
C GLY A 74 -9.93 20.14 -5.52
N SER A 75 -10.50 18.96 -5.69
CA SER A 75 -10.95 18.16 -4.56
C SER A 75 -9.76 17.53 -3.83
N TYR A 76 -10.03 17.05 -2.63
CA TYR A 76 -9.01 16.45 -1.77
C TYR A 76 -9.53 15.12 -1.23
N ILE A 77 -8.69 14.08 -1.28
CA ILE A 77 -9.05 12.80 -0.70
C ILE A 77 -8.11 12.51 0.47
N LYS A 78 -8.69 12.16 1.62
CA LYS A 78 -7.96 11.75 2.83
C LYS A 78 -8.59 10.49 3.39
N PHE A 79 -7.75 9.68 4.04
CA PHE A 79 -8.19 8.47 4.70
C PHE A 79 -7.86 8.53 6.19
N ASP A 80 -8.53 7.68 6.98
CA ASP A 80 -8.32 7.65 8.43
C ASP A 80 -7.02 6.96 8.83
N GLU A 81 -6.43 6.19 7.91
CA GLU A 81 -5.22 5.42 8.20
C GLU A 81 -4.33 5.31 6.97
N ASN A 82 -3.07 4.98 7.21
CA ASN A 82 -2.14 4.62 6.15
C ASN A 82 -2.25 3.12 5.91
N ALA A 83 -2.44 2.71 4.66
CA ALA A 83 -2.57 1.31 4.31
C ALA A 83 -1.89 1.01 2.99
N ALA A 84 -1.41 -0.22 2.86
CA ALA A 84 -0.71 -0.69 1.69
C ALA A 84 -1.17 -2.10 1.33
N VAL A 85 -0.94 -2.48 0.08
CA VAL A 85 -1.22 -3.81 -0.44
C VAL A 85 0.11 -4.44 -0.86
N ILE A 86 0.37 -5.65 -0.41
CA ILE A 86 1.60 -6.37 -0.76
C ILE A 86 1.51 -6.82 -2.22
N ILE A 87 2.57 -6.54 -2.98
CA ILE A 87 2.64 -6.85 -4.41
C ILE A 87 3.79 -7.79 -4.72
N LYS A 88 3.68 -8.47 -5.86
CA LYS A 88 4.74 -9.30 -6.42
C LYS A 88 5.73 -8.41 -7.21
N GLU A 89 6.81 -9.02 -7.68
CA GLU A 89 7.81 -8.32 -8.48
C GLU A 89 7.24 -7.69 -9.76
N ASP A 90 6.18 -8.27 -10.33
CA ASP A 90 5.54 -7.77 -11.53
C ASP A 90 4.47 -6.70 -11.25
N GLY A 91 4.28 -6.32 -10.00
CA GLY A 91 3.31 -5.31 -9.60
C GLY A 91 1.89 -5.82 -9.35
N THR A 92 1.64 -7.11 -9.49
CA THR A 92 0.32 -7.68 -9.20
C THR A 92 0.15 -7.93 -7.70
N PRO A 93 -1.09 -7.84 -7.16
CA PRO A 93 -1.30 -8.09 -5.74
C PRO A 93 -1.00 -9.55 -5.39
N LYS A 94 -0.37 -9.75 -4.24
CA LYS A 94 -0.04 -11.08 -3.74
C LYS A 94 -1.27 -11.78 -3.15
N GLY A 95 -2.18 -11.01 -2.58
CA GLY A 95 -3.42 -11.52 -2.04
C GLY A 95 -4.52 -11.59 -3.10
N THR A 96 -5.65 -12.19 -2.72
CA THR A 96 -6.81 -12.36 -3.60
C THR A 96 -7.96 -11.40 -3.26
N ARG A 97 -7.89 -10.71 -2.13
CA ARG A 97 -8.92 -9.77 -1.67
C ARG A 97 -8.29 -8.51 -1.12
N ILE A 98 -8.98 -7.40 -1.31
CA ILE A 98 -8.61 -6.11 -0.76
C ILE A 98 -9.69 -5.68 0.24
N PHE A 99 -9.27 -5.16 1.38
CA PHE A 99 -10.20 -4.70 2.43
C PHE A 99 -10.24 -3.17 2.47
N GLY A 100 -11.46 -2.63 2.54
CA GLY A 100 -11.67 -1.22 2.64
C GLY A 100 -11.48 -0.46 1.32
N PRO A 101 -11.67 0.88 1.35
CA PRO A 101 -11.57 1.68 0.15
C PRO A 101 -10.13 1.87 -0.30
N VAL A 102 -9.95 2.07 -1.60
CA VAL A 102 -8.66 2.47 -2.19
C VAL A 102 -8.87 3.71 -3.05
N ALA A 103 -7.80 4.47 -3.26
CA ALA A 103 -7.86 5.65 -4.10
C ALA A 103 -7.80 5.26 -5.57
N ARG A 104 -8.58 5.94 -6.41
CA ARG A 104 -8.61 5.66 -7.86
C ARG A 104 -7.32 6.07 -8.58
N GLU A 105 -6.45 6.84 -7.94
CA GLU A 105 -5.15 7.23 -8.48
C GLU A 105 -4.24 6.03 -8.75
N LEU A 106 -4.55 4.85 -8.20
CA LEU A 106 -3.81 3.63 -8.51
C LEU A 106 -3.90 3.25 -9.99
N ARG A 107 -4.91 3.72 -10.71
CA ARG A 107 -5.03 3.49 -12.15
C ARG A 107 -3.86 4.09 -12.92
N ASP A 108 -3.36 5.23 -12.48
CA ASP A 108 -2.26 5.93 -13.13
C ASP A 108 -0.95 5.18 -13.03
N GLY A 109 -0.80 4.31 -12.02
CA GLY A 109 0.38 3.49 -11.79
C GLY A 109 0.27 2.05 -12.28
N ASP A 110 -0.70 1.72 -13.12
CA ASP A 110 -0.93 0.38 -13.65
C ASP A 110 -1.32 -0.66 -12.60
N TYR A 111 -2.00 -0.24 -11.55
CA TYR A 111 -2.47 -1.15 -10.50
C TYR A 111 -3.96 -1.52 -10.68
N MET A 112 -4.35 -1.81 -11.92
CA MET A 112 -5.74 -2.12 -12.25
C MET A 112 -6.26 -3.36 -11.53
N LYS A 113 -5.41 -4.36 -11.30
CA LYS A 113 -5.82 -5.56 -10.59
C LYS A 113 -6.20 -5.25 -9.14
N ILE A 114 -5.48 -4.33 -8.50
CA ILE A 114 -5.81 -3.89 -7.15
C ILE A 114 -7.17 -3.19 -7.16
N LEU A 115 -7.40 -2.32 -8.12
CA LEU A 115 -8.68 -1.62 -8.25
C LEU A 115 -9.83 -2.58 -8.47
N SER A 116 -9.63 -3.63 -9.27
CA SER A 116 -10.68 -4.61 -9.56
C SER A 116 -11.03 -5.48 -8.35
N LEU A 117 -10.08 -5.67 -7.44
CA LEU A 117 -10.31 -6.46 -6.22
C LEU A 117 -10.84 -5.62 -5.07
N ALA A 118 -10.75 -4.31 -5.16
CA ALA A 118 -11.16 -3.42 -4.07
C ALA A 118 -12.70 -3.35 -3.98
N PRO A 119 -13.26 -3.39 -2.76
CA PRO A 119 -14.71 -3.27 -2.58
C PRO A 119 -15.22 -1.87 -2.88
N GLU A 120 -14.38 -0.86 -2.76
CA GLU A 120 -14.76 0.52 -2.99
C GLU A 120 -13.56 1.30 -3.53
N VAL A 121 -13.78 2.10 -4.57
CA VAL A 121 -12.75 2.95 -5.17
C VAL A 121 -13.19 4.41 -5.03
N LEU A 122 -12.43 5.18 -4.29
CA LEU A 122 -12.69 6.60 -4.05
C LEU A 122 -11.69 7.45 -4.83
#